data_7d1c58fda64c1c28f3f27c9d3f1f58dd
#
_entry.id   7d1c58fda64c1c28f3f27c9d3f1f58dd
#
_cell.length_a   1.000
_cell.length_b   1.000
_cell.length_c   1.000
_cell.angle_alpha   90.00
_cell.angle_beta   90.00
_cell.angle_gamma   90.00
#
_symmetry.space_group_name_H-M   'P 1'
#
loop_
_entity.id
_entity.type
_entity.pdbx_description
1 polymer ?
#
loop_
_entity_poly.entity_id
_entity_poly.type
_entity_poly.pdbx_seq_one_letter_code
_entity_poly.pdbx_strand_id
1 'polypeptide(L)' 'MEDNINVPISQKLNLTIKEASIYSNIGINKIDSMLRAPNCSFVLYVENKKLVKRKEFEEFIARTLSI' A
#
# COMPACT_ATOMS: atom_id res chain seq x y z
N MET A 1 -5.35 -19.71 -5.68
CA MET A 1 -4.76 -19.72 -5.29
C MET A 1 -4.12 -19.55 -4.66
N GLU A 2 -3.66 -19.66 -4.53
CA GLU A 2 -3.09 -19.52 -3.96
C GLU A 2 -2.21 -19.28 -3.76
N ASP A 3 -2.07 -18.93 -3.85
CA ASP A 3 -1.18 -18.68 -3.58
C ASP A 3 -0.53 -18.80 -2.54
N ASN A 4 -0.42 -19.30 -1.99
CA ASN A 4 0.17 -19.63 -0.90
C ASN A 4 1.54 -19.39 -0.85
N ILE A 5 2.02 -18.50 -1.48
CA ILE A 5 3.36 -18.11 -1.46
C ILE A 5 3.59 -17.24 -0.28
N ASN A 6 4.49 -17.61 0.57
CA ASN A 6 4.80 -16.85 1.75
C ASN A 6 5.87 -15.84 1.46
N VAL A 7 5.55 -14.88 0.65
CA VAL A 7 6.48 -13.80 0.33
C VAL A 7 6.36 -12.74 1.42
N PRO A 8 7.46 -12.36 2.08
CA PRO A 8 7.40 -11.30 3.06
C PRO A 8 6.85 -10.01 2.44
N ILE A 9 6.10 -9.25 3.23
CA ILE A 9 5.49 -8.02 2.73
C ILE A 9 6.54 -7.09 2.17
N SER A 10 7.70 -7.01 2.80
CA SER A 10 8.76 -6.11 2.35
C SER A 10 9.34 -6.49 0.99
N GLN A 11 9.02 -7.67 0.48
CA GLN A 11 9.49 -8.12 -0.81
C GLN A 11 8.40 -8.17 -1.86
N LYS A 12 7.18 -7.82 -1.51
CA LYS A 12 6.09 -7.77 -2.47
C LYS A 12 6.14 -6.48 -3.25
N LEU A 13 5.83 -6.56 -4.52
CA LEU A 13 5.78 -5.38 -5.36
C LEU A 13 4.58 -4.53 -5.01
N ASN A 14 3.44 -5.16 -4.82
CA ASN A 14 2.20 -4.49 -4.48
C ASN A 14 1.60 -5.11 -3.24
N LEU A 15 0.90 -4.31 -2.45
CA LEU A 15 0.31 -4.74 -1.19
C LEU A 15 -1.20 -4.53 -1.22
N THR A 16 -1.92 -5.38 -0.50
CA THR A 16 -3.31 -5.06 -0.20
C THR A 16 -3.33 -3.92 0.81
N ILE A 17 -4.49 -3.29 0.99
CA ILE A 17 -4.62 -2.22 1.98
C ILE A 17 -4.29 -2.75 3.38
N LYS A 18 -4.73 -3.96 3.67
CA LYS A 18 -4.45 -4.56 4.98
C LYS A 18 -2.95 -4.79 5.17
N GLU A 19 -2.28 -5.28 4.13
CA GLU A 19 -0.83 -5.49 4.21
C GLU A 19 -0.10 -4.17 4.38
N ALA A 20 -0.53 -3.14 3.65
CA ALA A 20 0.09 -1.83 3.78
C ALA A 20 -0.10 -1.28 5.19
N SER A 21 -1.25 -1.53 5.79
CA SER A 21 -1.52 -1.09 7.15
C SER A 21 -0.59 -1.78 8.14
N ILE A 22 -0.42 -3.08 7.98
CA ILE A 22 0.47 -3.84 8.87
C ILE A 22 1.91 -3.39 8.68
N TYR A 23 2.32 -3.22 7.44
CA TYR A 23 3.70 -2.87 7.11
C TYR A 23 4.07 -1.47 7.60
N SER A 24 3.15 -0.53 7.50
CA SER A 24 3.42 0.86 7.82
C SER A 24 2.95 1.25 9.22
N ASN A 25 2.13 0.41 9.84
CA ASN A 25 1.51 0.73 11.12
C ASN A 25 0.59 1.95 11.02
N ILE A 26 0.04 2.18 9.84
CA ILE A 26 -0.96 3.23 9.61
C ILE A 26 -2.31 2.54 9.49
N GLY A 27 -3.35 3.13 10.04
CA GLY A 27 -4.68 2.52 10.03
C GLY A 27 -5.22 2.31 8.63
N ILE A 28 -6.03 1.27 8.46
CA ILE A 28 -6.62 0.91 7.18
C ILE A 28 -7.43 2.06 6.60
N ASN A 29 -8.22 2.73 7.44
CA ASN A 29 -9.07 3.82 6.96
C ASN A 29 -8.25 4.99 6.47
N LYS A 30 -7.13 5.25 7.12
CA LYS A 30 -6.23 6.32 6.69
C LYS A 30 -5.62 5.99 5.33
N ILE A 31 -5.17 4.75 5.17
CA ILE A 31 -4.58 4.34 3.90
C ILE A 31 -5.60 4.38 2.79
N ASP A 32 -6.81 3.89 3.04
CA ASP A 32 -7.85 3.92 2.03
C ASP A 32 -8.16 5.36 1.61
N SER A 33 -8.19 6.27 2.57
CA SER A 33 -8.38 7.69 2.28
C SER A 33 -7.27 8.23 1.39
N MET A 34 -6.03 7.84 1.68
CA MET A 34 -4.88 8.27 0.87
C MET A 34 -4.98 7.74 -0.56
N LEU A 35 -5.44 6.49 -0.72
CA LEU A 35 -5.56 5.89 -2.04
C LEU A 35 -6.63 6.57 -2.89
N ARG A 36 -7.64 7.16 -2.25
CA ARG A 36 -8.72 7.81 -2.98
C ARG A 36 -8.40 9.25 -3.36
N ALA A 37 -7.28 9.77 -2.88
CA ALA A 37 -6.88 11.11 -3.22
C ALA A 37 -6.57 11.20 -4.72
N PRO A 38 -6.95 12.30 -5.39
CA PRO A 38 -6.77 12.38 -6.85
C PRO A 38 -5.32 12.34 -7.29
N ASN A 39 -4.40 12.71 -6.42
CA ASN A 39 -2.98 12.74 -6.79
C ASN A 39 -2.18 11.60 -6.20
N CYS A 40 -2.86 10.50 -5.81
CA CYS A 40 -2.16 9.40 -5.20
C CYS A 40 -1.26 8.72 -6.23
N SER A 41 0.04 8.67 -5.94
CA SER A 41 1.01 8.09 -6.86
C SER A 41 1.26 6.61 -6.59
N PHE A 42 0.71 6.08 -5.51
CA PHE A 42 1.01 4.70 -5.13
C PHE A 42 -0.20 3.78 -5.17
N VAL A 43 -1.29 4.20 -5.77
CA VAL A 43 -2.46 3.35 -5.93
C VAL A 43 -2.39 2.61 -7.26
N LEU A 44 -2.76 1.33 -7.24
CA LEU A 44 -2.85 0.52 -8.44
C LEU A 44 -4.23 -0.10 -8.47
N TYR A 45 -4.95 0.13 -9.55
CA TYR A 45 -6.28 -0.46 -9.72
C TYR A 45 -6.17 -1.74 -10.53
N VAL A 46 -6.63 -2.84 -9.96
CA VAL A 46 -6.65 -4.12 -10.65
C VAL A 46 -8.06 -4.65 -10.54
N GLU A 47 -8.79 -4.61 -11.64
CA GLU A 47 -10.18 -5.00 -11.67
C GLU A 47 -10.97 -4.19 -10.65
N ASN A 48 -11.53 -4.82 -9.65
CA ASN A 48 -12.30 -4.13 -8.63
C ASN A 48 -11.50 -3.85 -7.36
N LYS A 49 -10.21 -4.06 -7.41
CA LYS A 49 -9.38 -3.92 -6.21
C LYS A 49 -8.45 -2.73 -6.32
N LYS A 50 -8.16 -2.13 -5.19
CA LYS A 50 -7.11 -1.14 -5.07
C LYS A 50 -5.95 -1.79 -4.36
N LEU A 51 -4.78 -1.69 -4.93
CA LEU A 51 -3.55 -2.18 -4.32
C LEU A 51 -2.61 -1.01 -4.08
N VAL A 52 -1.66 -1.24 -3.22
CA VAL A 52 -0.67 -0.23 -2.85
C VAL A 52 0.66 -0.60 -3.47
N LYS A 53 1.23 0.30 -4.27
CA LYS A 53 2.57 0.11 -4.82
C LYS A 53 3.57 0.34 -3.70
N ARG A 54 4.22 -0.71 -3.26
CA ARG A 54 5.01 -0.64 -2.04
C ARG A 54 6.12 0.40 -2.08
N LYS A 55 6.89 0.44 -3.16
CA LYS A 55 8.01 1.36 -3.24
C LYS A 55 7.55 2.81 -3.20
N GLU A 56 6.56 3.13 -4.02
CA GLU A 56 6.04 4.49 -4.06
C GLU A 56 5.38 4.88 -2.75
N PHE A 57 4.74 3.92 -2.10
CA PHE A 57 4.13 4.15 -0.79
C PHE A 57 5.22 4.49 0.24
N GLU A 58 6.31 3.74 0.23
CA GLU A 58 7.42 4.01 1.13
C GLU A 58 8.00 5.40 0.91
N GLU A 59 8.16 5.77 -0.35
CA GLU A 59 8.70 7.09 -0.68
C GLU A 59 7.75 8.20 -0.25
N PHE A 60 6.47 7.99 -0.44
CA PHE A 60 5.48 8.98 -0.02
C PHE A 60 5.53 9.19 1.48
N ILE A 61 5.59 8.11 2.24
CA ILE A 61 5.63 8.21 3.69
C ILE A 61 6.91 8.91 4.13
N ALA A 62 8.02 8.56 3.52
CA ALA A 62 9.31 9.14 3.90
C ALA A 62 9.32 10.65 3.67
N ARG A 63 8.70 11.11 2.58
CA ARG A 63 8.68 12.53 2.27
C ARG A 63 7.63 13.29 3.07
N THR A 64 6.48 12.67 3.28
CA THR A 64 5.32 13.39 3.77
C THR A 64 5.19 13.33 5.28
N LEU A 65 5.49 12.18 5.86
CA LEU A 65 5.29 11.94 7.27
C LEU A 65 6.58 11.98 8.07
N SER A 66 7.67 12.26 7.43
CA SER A 66 8.94 12.34 8.10
C SER A 66 8.96 13.62 8.94
N ILE A 67 9.44 13.55 10.09
CA ILE A 67 9.46 14.68 11.00
C ILE A 67 10.87 15.06 11.36
#